data_04df4e405e10a147c3db3ff562d7477e
#
_entry.id   04df4e405e10a147c3db3ff562d7477e
#
_cell.length_a   1.000
_cell.length_b   1.000
_cell.length_c   1.000
_cell.angle_alpha   90.00
_cell.angle_beta   90.00
_cell.angle_gamma   90.00
#
_symmetry.space_group_name_H-M   'P 1'
#
loop_
_entity.id
_entity.type
_entity.pdbx_description
1 polymer ?
#
loop_
_entity_poly.entity_id
_entity_poly.type
_entity_poly.pdbx_seq_one_letter_code
_entity_poly.pdbx_strand_id
1 'polypeptide(L)'
;SKMEETPTGMLLTGCKRGAWGTQAAAHNKKAPLYKLSDHAYRVLLPDLTLQDSVADRLAARMNNTGLCQVSFDGLEGCSYTGHEEYATSRFVTRCYNQWKHEVINDASRLNHNLWHIHTRMNWGEPWGEAMRTGQVASRIKNQEFFRRNLFPRMLGWFLIRLSDKKFECTTLEDLEWALSESAGFDAGYAMTCNTSTLKKHGQIDRLITAMHDWNLLREANVF
;
A
#
# COMPACT_ATOMS: atom_id res chain seq x y z
N SER A 1 -23.06 -6.18 -17.52
CA SER A 1 -22.82 -5.78 -18.93
C SER A 1 -22.22 -6.93 -19.72
N LYS A 2 -22.65 -7.09 -20.94
CA LYS A 2 -22.08 -8.03 -21.91
C LYS A 2 -21.36 -7.24 -23.00
N MET A 3 -20.35 -7.82 -23.57
CA MET A 3 -19.59 -7.25 -24.67
C MET A 3 -19.64 -8.25 -25.82
N GLU A 4 -20.09 -7.78 -26.97
CA GLU A 4 -20.26 -8.59 -28.18
C GLU A 4 -19.51 -7.92 -29.33
N GLU A 5 -18.73 -8.67 -30.06
CA GLU A 5 -18.04 -8.18 -31.24
C GLU A 5 -19.02 -8.14 -32.41
N THR A 6 -19.04 -7.05 -33.14
CA THR A 6 -19.88 -6.85 -34.30
C THR A 6 -19.02 -6.46 -35.50
N PRO A 7 -19.50 -6.61 -36.74
CA PRO A 7 -18.73 -6.22 -37.94
C PRO A 7 -18.28 -4.77 -37.95
N THR A 8 -18.90 -3.90 -37.16
CA THR A 8 -18.62 -2.46 -37.10
C THR A 8 -17.99 -2.01 -35.80
N GLY A 9 -17.65 -2.93 -34.90
CA GLY A 9 -17.03 -2.63 -33.60
C GLY A 9 -17.59 -3.48 -32.45
N MET A 10 -17.54 -2.96 -31.24
CA MET A 10 -17.96 -3.65 -30.04
C MET A 10 -19.31 -3.11 -29.56
N LEU A 11 -20.26 -4.01 -29.33
CA LEU A 11 -21.54 -3.68 -28.70
C LEU A 11 -21.48 -3.97 -27.20
N LEU A 12 -21.71 -2.94 -26.40
CA LEU A 12 -21.82 -3.05 -24.93
C LEU A 12 -23.29 -3.06 -24.53
N THR A 13 -23.79 -4.18 -24.02
CA THR A 13 -25.17 -4.33 -23.60
C THR A 13 -25.30 -4.47 -22.08
N GLY A 14 -26.45 -4.11 -21.52
CA GLY A 14 -26.71 -4.19 -20.08
C GLY A 14 -25.84 -3.25 -19.23
N CYS A 15 -25.34 -2.15 -19.82
CA CYS A 15 -24.60 -1.14 -19.10
C CYS A 15 -25.53 -0.30 -18.24
N LYS A 16 -25.22 -0.17 -16.95
CA LYS A 16 -25.87 0.79 -16.07
C LYS A 16 -25.21 2.17 -16.27
N ARG A 17 -25.90 3.05 -16.99
CA ARG A 17 -25.48 4.45 -17.15
C ARG A 17 -25.89 5.27 -15.96
N GLY A 18 -25.15 6.32 -15.62
CA GLY A 18 -25.42 7.12 -14.43
C GLY A 18 -25.17 6.38 -13.12
N ALA A 19 -24.23 5.44 -13.08
CA ALA A 19 -23.84 4.76 -11.86
C ALA A 19 -23.00 5.65 -10.93
N TRP A 20 -22.99 5.32 -9.66
CA TRP A 20 -22.16 5.98 -8.63
C TRP A 20 -22.30 7.51 -8.56
N GLY A 21 -23.53 7.99 -8.65
CA GLY A 21 -23.83 9.42 -8.54
C GLY A 21 -23.55 10.24 -9.80
N THR A 22 -23.21 9.60 -10.92
CA THR A 22 -23.09 10.28 -12.21
C THR A 22 -24.45 10.35 -12.91
N GLN A 23 -24.59 11.27 -13.85
CA GLN A 23 -25.80 11.36 -14.69
C GLN A 23 -25.58 10.69 -16.04
N ALA A 24 -26.57 9.92 -16.48
CA ALA A 24 -26.56 9.38 -17.83
C ALA A 24 -26.73 10.51 -18.84
N ALA A 25 -25.77 10.71 -19.72
CA ALA A 25 -25.79 11.73 -20.75
C ALA A 25 -25.67 11.12 -22.15
N ALA A 26 -26.18 11.80 -23.16
CA ALA A 26 -25.93 11.45 -24.56
C ALA A 26 -24.48 11.75 -24.93
N HIS A 27 -23.90 10.92 -25.79
CA HIS A 27 -22.57 11.11 -26.34
C HIS A 27 -22.66 11.20 -27.86
N ASN A 28 -21.87 12.06 -28.43
CA ASN A 28 -21.79 12.18 -29.88
C ASN A 28 -21.19 10.92 -30.51
N LYS A 29 -21.57 10.64 -31.72
CA LYS A 29 -20.89 9.61 -32.52
C LYS A 29 -19.39 9.90 -32.56
N LYS A 30 -18.58 8.89 -32.31
CA LYS A 30 -17.11 9.00 -32.21
C LYS A 30 -16.60 9.70 -30.93
N ALA A 31 -17.42 9.92 -29.91
CA ALA A 31 -16.88 10.33 -28.62
C ALA A 31 -15.85 9.31 -28.12
N PRO A 32 -14.69 9.74 -27.65
CA PRO A 32 -13.67 8.82 -27.19
C PRO A 32 -14.18 8.03 -25.97
N LEU A 33 -13.98 6.73 -26.01
CA LEU A 33 -14.18 5.85 -24.86
C LEU A 33 -12.81 5.35 -24.42
N TYR A 34 -12.47 5.63 -23.18
CA TYR A 34 -11.24 5.14 -22.59
C TYR A 34 -11.52 3.82 -21.88
N LYS A 35 -10.86 2.76 -22.32
CA LYS A 35 -10.86 1.49 -21.61
C LYS A 35 -10.10 1.68 -20.30
N LEU A 36 -10.60 1.08 -19.23
CA LEU A 36 -9.80 0.86 -18.03
C LEU A 36 -8.50 0.16 -18.45
N SER A 37 -7.38 0.71 -18.02
CA SER A 37 -6.08 0.07 -18.23
C SER A 37 -6.13 -1.35 -17.64
N ASP A 38 -5.43 -2.28 -18.29
CA ASP A 38 -5.23 -3.65 -17.79
C ASP A 38 -4.24 -3.66 -16.59
N HIS A 39 -4.38 -2.70 -15.70
CA HIS A 39 -3.60 -2.63 -14.46
C HIS A 39 -3.88 -3.85 -13.58
N ALA A 40 -2.87 -4.32 -12.85
CA ALA A 40 -2.97 -5.49 -12.00
C ALA A 40 -4.13 -5.42 -10.99
N TYR A 41 -4.47 -4.24 -10.53
CA TYR A 41 -5.56 -3.99 -9.59
C TYR A 41 -6.91 -3.72 -10.25
N ARG A 42 -7.00 -3.73 -11.58
CA ARG A 42 -8.24 -3.48 -12.37
C ARG A 42 -8.98 -2.21 -11.95
N VAL A 43 -8.24 -1.15 -11.69
CA VAL A 43 -8.77 0.15 -11.28
C VAL A 43 -8.69 1.18 -12.39
N LEU A 44 -9.52 2.22 -12.30
CA LEU A 44 -9.39 3.43 -13.11
C LEU A 44 -8.20 4.24 -12.63
N LEU A 45 -7.36 4.58 -13.58
CA LEU A 45 -6.25 5.50 -13.34
C LEU A 45 -6.61 6.83 -14.00
N PRO A 46 -6.85 7.88 -13.20
CA PRO A 46 -7.22 9.18 -13.72
C PRO A 46 -6.04 9.83 -14.47
N ASP A 47 -6.35 10.67 -15.47
CA ASP A 47 -5.37 11.59 -16.04
C ASP A 47 -4.90 12.61 -14.98
N LEU A 48 -3.87 13.40 -15.28
CA LEU A 48 -3.29 14.33 -14.31
C LEU A 48 -4.30 15.35 -13.75
N THR A 49 -5.26 15.80 -14.58
CA THR A 49 -6.25 16.78 -14.14
C THR A 49 -7.22 16.17 -13.12
N LEU A 50 -7.73 15.00 -13.42
CA LEU A 50 -8.60 14.27 -12.50
C LEU A 50 -7.82 13.76 -11.29
N GLN A 51 -6.56 13.38 -11.47
CA GLN A 51 -5.66 12.98 -10.39
C GLN A 51 -5.48 14.10 -9.36
N ASP A 52 -5.32 15.35 -9.82
CA ASP A 52 -5.29 16.51 -8.93
C ASP A 52 -6.57 16.64 -8.10
N SER A 53 -7.73 16.49 -8.75
CA SER A 53 -9.02 16.53 -8.05
C SER A 53 -9.18 15.40 -7.02
N VAL A 54 -8.64 14.22 -7.29
CA VAL A 54 -8.62 13.10 -6.34
C VAL A 54 -7.71 13.43 -5.15
N ALA A 55 -6.51 13.97 -5.40
CA ALA A 55 -5.58 14.40 -4.36
C ALA A 55 -6.21 15.46 -3.44
N ASP A 56 -6.87 16.48 -4.03
CA ASP A 56 -7.55 17.53 -3.27
C ASP A 56 -8.65 16.96 -2.37
N ARG A 57 -9.45 16.05 -2.90
CA ARG A 57 -10.53 15.40 -2.14
C ARG A 57 -10.00 14.50 -1.03
N LEU A 58 -8.90 13.80 -1.28
CA LEU A 58 -8.24 12.98 -0.26
C LEU A 58 -7.71 13.86 0.87
N ALA A 59 -6.98 14.92 0.55
CA ALA A 59 -6.45 15.86 1.54
C ALA A 59 -7.59 16.54 2.34
N ALA A 60 -8.65 16.97 1.67
CA ALA A 60 -9.82 17.52 2.34
C ALA A 60 -10.49 16.51 3.29
N ARG A 61 -10.57 15.26 2.88
CA ARG A 61 -11.11 14.19 3.74
C ARG A 61 -10.25 13.97 4.97
N MET A 62 -8.93 13.89 4.82
CA MET A 62 -7.99 13.78 5.94
C MET A 62 -8.17 14.93 6.92
N ASN A 63 -8.19 16.17 6.41
CA ASN A 63 -8.38 17.36 7.23
C ASN A 63 -9.72 17.39 7.98
N ASN A 64 -10.80 16.97 7.32
CA ASN A 64 -12.15 17.01 7.91
C ASN A 64 -12.38 15.89 8.96
N THR A 65 -11.70 14.79 8.85
CA THR A 65 -11.84 13.65 9.78
C THR A 65 -10.80 13.62 10.88
N GLY A 66 -9.74 14.42 10.75
CA GLY A 66 -8.59 14.39 11.67
C GLY A 66 -7.78 13.09 11.60
N LEU A 67 -7.90 12.32 10.51
CA LEU A 67 -7.11 11.11 10.32
C LEU A 67 -5.63 11.46 10.15
N CYS A 68 -4.80 10.90 11.01
CA CYS A 68 -3.36 11.14 11.04
C CYS A 68 -2.53 10.06 10.34
N GLN A 69 -3.17 9.14 9.61
CA GLN A 69 -2.46 8.10 8.87
C GLN A 69 -3.15 7.83 7.52
N VAL A 70 -2.32 7.64 6.48
CA VAL A 70 -2.76 7.22 5.15
C VAL A 70 -1.73 6.26 4.55
N SER A 71 -2.20 5.25 3.84
CA SER A 71 -1.36 4.39 3.00
C SER A 71 -1.65 4.67 1.54
N PHE A 72 -0.62 5.02 0.79
CA PHE A 72 -0.68 5.15 -0.66
C PHE A 72 -0.41 3.80 -1.33
N ASP A 73 -1.28 2.84 -1.05
CA ASP A 73 -1.19 1.51 -1.65
C ASP A 73 -1.63 1.54 -3.12
N GLY A 74 -0.88 0.84 -3.98
CA GLY A 74 -1.11 0.90 -5.42
C GLY A 74 -0.66 2.21 -6.08
N LEU A 75 0.18 3.01 -5.43
CA LEU A 75 0.65 4.31 -5.92
C LEU A 75 1.35 4.22 -7.28
N GLU A 76 1.95 3.08 -7.60
CA GLU A 76 2.49 2.77 -8.93
C GLU A 76 1.44 2.92 -10.05
N GLY A 77 0.17 2.85 -9.71
CA GLY A 77 -0.92 3.13 -10.65
C GLY A 77 -0.82 4.50 -11.30
N CYS A 78 -0.30 5.49 -10.61
CA CYS A 78 -0.08 6.82 -11.17
C CYS A 78 0.84 6.81 -12.40
N SER A 79 1.79 5.89 -12.45
CA SER A 79 2.74 5.78 -13.57
C SER A 79 2.07 5.36 -14.89
N TYR A 80 0.91 4.72 -14.83
CA TYR A 80 0.17 4.28 -16.03
C TYR A 80 -0.56 5.42 -16.76
N THR A 81 -0.51 6.63 -16.24
CA THR A 81 -1.08 7.82 -16.90
C THR A 81 -0.21 8.32 -18.05
N GLY A 82 0.96 7.72 -18.27
CA GLY A 82 1.94 8.15 -19.28
C GLY A 82 2.92 9.21 -18.77
N HIS A 83 2.86 9.56 -17.49
CA HIS A 83 3.73 10.56 -16.85
C HIS A 83 4.66 9.97 -15.80
N GLU A 84 4.65 8.65 -15.65
CA GLU A 84 5.56 7.88 -14.77
C GLU A 84 5.73 8.47 -13.37
N GLU A 85 6.99 8.67 -12.96
CA GLU A 85 7.36 9.18 -11.64
C GLU A 85 6.86 10.61 -11.38
N TYR A 86 6.68 11.42 -12.40
CA TYR A 86 6.10 12.76 -12.26
C TYR A 86 4.66 12.70 -11.74
N ALA A 87 3.85 11.80 -12.27
CA ALA A 87 2.46 11.64 -11.82
C ALA A 87 2.40 11.20 -10.35
N THR A 88 3.25 10.26 -9.96
CA THR A 88 3.37 9.78 -8.57
C THR A 88 3.76 10.92 -7.63
N SER A 89 4.83 11.64 -7.96
CA SER A 89 5.34 12.75 -7.15
C SER A 89 4.30 13.87 -7.03
N ARG A 90 3.65 14.23 -8.14
CA ARG A 90 2.61 15.26 -8.18
C ARG A 90 1.45 14.92 -7.25
N PHE A 91 0.96 13.68 -7.31
CA PHE A 91 -0.17 13.25 -6.48
C PHE A 91 0.13 13.34 -4.99
N VAL A 92 1.23 12.75 -4.56
CA VAL A 92 1.62 12.73 -3.14
C VAL A 92 1.93 14.13 -2.64
N THR A 93 2.73 14.90 -3.39
CA THR A 93 3.07 16.27 -3.01
C THR A 93 1.84 17.17 -2.91
N ARG A 94 0.86 16.99 -3.81
CA ARG A 94 -0.38 17.75 -3.76
C ARG A 94 -1.21 17.42 -2.52
N CYS A 95 -1.28 16.17 -2.12
CA CYS A 95 -1.91 15.77 -0.86
C CYS A 95 -1.18 16.40 0.34
N TYR A 96 0.13 16.22 0.39
CA TYR A 96 1.00 16.69 1.47
C TYR A 96 0.86 18.20 1.72
N ASN A 97 0.94 18.99 0.66
CA ASN A 97 0.87 20.46 0.75
C ASN A 97 -0.49 21.00 1.24
N GLN A 98 -1.51 20.16 1.26
CA GLN A 98 -2.86 20.56 1.70
C GLN A 98 -3.24 20.04 3.08
N TRP A 99 -2.44 19.14 3.66
CA TRP A 99 -2.70 18.67 5.02
C TRP A 99 -2.49 19.79 6.03
N LYS A 100 -3.43 19.90 6.96
CA LYS A 100 -3.43 20.93 8.01
C LYS A 100 -2.89 20.43 9.35
N HIS A 101 -2.48 19.18 9.39
CA HIS A 101 -1.92 18.50 10.55
C HIS A 101 -0.90 17.46 10.07
N GLU A 102 -0.11 16.93 10.97
CA GLU A 102 0.85 15.87 10.66
C GLU A 102 0.14 14.59 10.24
N VAL A 103 0.63 13.95 9.19
CA VAL A 103 0.11 12.69 8.67
C VAL A 103 1.25 11.71 8.49
N ILE A 104 1.17 10.60 9.21
CA ILE A 104 2.02 9.43 8.98
C ILE A 104 1.57 8.78 7.68
N ASN A 105 2.49 8.59 6.75
CA ASN A 105 2.13 7.97 5.49
C ASN A 105 3.15 6.94 5.04
N ASP A 106 2.66 5.93 4.36
CA ASP A 106 3.46 4.95 3.66
C ASP A 106 3.02 4.81 2.20
N ALA A 107 3.84 4.18 1.39
CA ALA A 107 3.55 4.01 -0.02
C ALA A 107 4.10 2.69 -0.56
N SER A 108 3.41 2.16 -1.58
CA SER A 108 3.85 0.98 -2.33
C SER A 108 4.96 1.28 -3.33
N ARG A 109 5.16 2.55 -3.66
CA ARG A 109 6.17 2.98 -4.64
C ARG A 109 7.32 3.73 -3.96
N LEU A 110 8.53 3.25 -4.19
CA LEU A 110 9.76 3.97 -3.87
C LEU A 110 9.99 5.04 -4.93
N ASN A 111 9.87 6.28 -4.51
CA ASN A 111 10.14 7.42 -5.38
C ASN A 111 11.14 8.33 -4.67
N HIS A 112 12.29 8.57 -5.29
CA HIS A 112 13.39 9.35 -4.72
C HIS A 112 13.00 10.77 -4.35
N ASN A 113 12.02 11.35 -5.01
CA ASN A 113 11.56 12.70 -4.74
C ASN A 113 10.70 12.83 -3.47
N LEU A 114 10.29 11.71 -2.88
CA LEU A 114 9.33 11.67 -1.78
C LEU A 114 9.94 11.23 -0.44
N TRP A 115 11.26 11.11 -0.35
CA TRP A 115 11.97 10.70 0.87
C TRP A 115 11.65 11.57 2.09
N HIS A 116 11.36 12.85 1.88
CA HIS A 116 11.03 13.82 2.92
C HIS A 116 9.53 13.86 3.28
N ILE A 117 8.69 13.15 2.54
CA ILE A 117 7.25 13.07 2.75
C ILE A 117 6.86 11.74 3.36
N HIS A 118 7.35 10.63 2.79
CA HIS A 118 7.01 9.31 3.29
C HIS A 118 7.68 9.03 4.64
N THR A 119 6.88 8.61 5.61
CA THR A 119 7.38 8.22 6.92
C THR A 119 7.83 6.77 6.96
N ARG A 120 7.38 5.95 6.00
CA ARG A 120 7.84 4.57 5.79
C ARG A 120 7.44 4.07 4.42
N MET A 121 8.03 2.92 4.03
CA MET A 121 7.65 2.18 2.84
C MET A 121 6.82 0.97 3.24
N ASN A 122 5.81 0.62 2.44
CA ASN A 122 4.97 -0.55 2.69
C ASN A 122 5.38 -1.79 1.87
N TRP A 123 6.62 -1.86 1.47
CA TRP A 123 7.15 -3.03 0.76
C TRP A 123 7.52 -4.18 1.69
N GLY A 124 7.47 -5.38 1.15
CA GLY A 124 7.86 -6.60 1.83
C GLY A 124 6.68 -7.37 2.38
N GLU A 125 5.56 -7.38 1.64
CA GLU A 125 4.42 -8.23 1.93
C GLU A 125 4.85 -9.69 1.97
N PRO A 126 4.31 -10.48 2.90
CA PRO A 126 4.65 -11.89 3.03
C PRO A 126 3.87 -12.75 2.02
N TRP A 127 4.10 -12.53 0.75
CA TRP A 127 3.45 -13.26 -0.32
C TRP A 127 3.80 -14.74 -0.29
N GLY A 128 2.87 -15.56 0.16
CA GLY A 128 2.84 -16.99 -0.05
C GLY A 128 3.81 -17.85 0.75
N GLU A 129 4.91 -17.35 1.27
CA GLU A 129 5.96 -18.11 1.93
C GLU A 129 6.02 -17.86 3.43
N ALA A 130 6.74 -18.72 4.13
CA ALA A 130 7.05 -18.54 5.53
C ALA A 130 7.80 -17.23 5.77
N MET A 131 7.64 -16.66 6.94
CA MET A 131 8.18 -15.35 7.31
C MET A 131 9.71 -15.27 7.16
N ARG A 132 10.42 -16.37 7.38
CA ARG A 132 11.89 -16.45 7.38
C ARG A 132 12.52 -16.73 6.03
N THR A 133 11.84 -17.47 5.18
CA THR A 133 12.39 -17.91 3.89
C THR A 133 11.92 -17.04 2.73
N GLY A 134 12.52 -17.14 1.58
CA GLY A 134 12.09 -16.50 0.33
C GLY A 134 12.24 -14.98 0.26
N GLN A 135 12.19 -14.26 1.37
CA GLN A 135 12.22 -12.80 1.38
C GLN A 135 13.46 -12.18 2.02
N VAL A 136 14.33 -12.98 2.68
CA VAL A 136 15.50 -12.47 3.39
C VAL A 136 16.41 -11.65 2.48
N ALA A 137 16.79 -12.21 1.34
CA ALA A 137 17.70 -11.55 0.42
C ALA A 137 17.15 -10.21 -0.12
N SER A 138 15.85 -10.17 -0.48
CA SER A 138 15.23 -8.93 -0.95
C SER A 138 15.12 -7.88 0.15
N ARG A 139 14.83 -8.29 1.38
CA ARG A 139 14.74 -7.39 2.54
C ARG A 139 16.08 -6.79 2.88
N ILE A 140 17.16 -7.57 2.90
CA ILE A 140 18.53 -7.08 3.10
C ILE A 140 18.90 -6.05 2.02
N LYS A 141 18.66 -6.39 0.76
CA LYS A 141 18.90 -5.48 -0.37
C LYS A 141 18.12 -4.18 -0.26
N ASN A 142 16.87 -4.23 0.20
CA ASN A 142 16.05 -3.05 0.41
C ASN A 142 16.62 -2.15 1.52
N GLN A 143 17.21 -2.70 2.60
CA GLN A 143 17.83 -1.88 3.65
C GLN A 143 19.03 -1.06 3.11
N GLU A 144 19.83 -1.65 2.23
CA GLU A 144 20.91 -0.90 1.56
C GLU A 144 20.35 0.24 0.70
N PHE A 145 19.30 -0.01 -0.04
CA PHE A 145 18.63 1.00 -0.86
C PHE A 145 18.07 2.14 0.00
N PHE A 146 17.35 1.83 1.06
CA PHE A 146 16.77 2.82 1.97
C PHE A 146 17.85 3.71 2.58
N ARG A 147 18.94 3.11 3.06
CA ARG A 147 20.07 3.85 3.65
C ARG A 147 20.71 4.83 2.67
N ARG A 148 20.92 4.40 1.42
CA ARG A 148 21.57 5.23 0.39
C ARG A 148 20.68 6.37 -0.11
N ASN A 149 19.39 6.22 -0.03
CA ASN A 149 18.43 7.15 -0.59
C ASN A 149 17.64 7.94 0.47
N LEU A 150 18.06 7.92 1.72
CA LEU A 150 17.45 8.63 2.84
C LEU A 150 16.00 8.24 3.13
N PHE A 151 15.57 7.08 2.69
CA PHE A 151 14.23 6.58 3.03
C PHE A 151 14.17 6.04 4.45
N PRO A 152 13.04 6.19 5.13
CA PRO A 152 12.79 5.50 6.38
C PRO A 152 12.94 3.98 6.20
N ARG A 153 13.75 3.36 7.03
CA ARG A 153 14.03 1.93 6.94
C ARG A 153 12.81 1.13 7.38
N MET A 154 12.40 0.18 6.56
CA MET A 154 11.28 -0.72 6.81
C MET A 154 11.68 -2.14 6.48
N LEU A 155 11.59 -3.05 7.46
CA LEU A 155 11.89 -4.46 7.22
C LEU A 155 10.82 -5.10 6.34
N GLY A 156 9.57 -4.73 6.54
CA GLY A 156 8.42 -5.18 5.76
C GLY A 156 7.22 -5.54 6.62
N TRP A 157 6.24 -6.15 5.97
CA TRP A 157 5.02 -6.64 6.58
C TRP A 157 5.15 -8.10 6.92
N PHE A 158 4.57 -8.50 8.04
CA PHE A 158 4.51 -9.88 8.48
C PHE A 158 3.08 -10.23 8.84
N LEU A 159 2.67 -11.43 8.47
CA LEU A 159 1.31 -11.90 8.70
C LEU A 159 1.28 -12.81 9.94
N ILE A 160 0.54 -12.40 10.96
CA ILE A 160 0.15 -13.30 12.05
C ILE A 160 -1.03 -14.12 11.55
N ARG A 161 -0.86 -15.43 11.43
CA ARG A 161 -1.85 -16.33 10.82
C ARG A 161 -2.04 -17.61 11.63
N LEU A 162 -3.17 -18.23 11.40
CA LEU A 162 -3.47 -19.60 11.83
C LEU A 162 -2.98 -20.57 10.75
N SER A 163 -2.78 -21.83 11.11
CA SER A 163 -2.52 -22.89 10.14
C SER A 163 -3.66 -23.04 9.16
N ASP A 164 -3.31 -23.30 7.92
CA ASP A 164 -4.21 -23.67 6.85
C ASP A 164 -3.62 -24.81 6.00
N LYS A 165 -4.19 -25.10 4.83
CA LYS A 165 -3.71 -26.17 3.95
C LYS A 165 -2.32 -25.93 3.35
N LYS A 166 -1.84 -24.70 3.34
CA LYS A 166 -0.59 -24.30 2.68
C LYS A 166 0.47 -23.81 3.66
N PHE A 167 0.04 -23.26 4.80
CA PHE A 167 0.91 -22.53 5.69
C PHE A 167 0.70 -22.96 7.14
N GLU A 168 1.79 -22.98 7.86
CA GLU A 168 1.80 -23.20 9.30
C GLU A 168 1.34 -21.95 10.06
N CYS A 169 0.97 -22.14 11.31
CA CYS A 169 0.68 -21.04 12.24
C CYS A 169 1.93 -20.21 12.48
N THR A 170 1.81 -18.91 12.61
CA THR A 170 2.91 -18.05 13.03
C THR A 170 3.35 -18.40 14.45
N THR A 171 4.62 -18.71 14.62
CA THR A 171 5.21 -19.08 15.91
C THR A 171 5.89 -17.91 16.59
N LEU A 172 6.26 -18.07 17.85
CA LEU A 172 7.08 -17.09 18.56
C LEU A 172 8.46 -16.95 17.90
N GLU A 173 9.05 -18.05 17.45
CA GLU A 173 10.35 -18.04 16.77
C GLU A 173 10.31 -17.28 15.45
N ASP A 174 9.21 -17.34 14.72
CA ASP A 174 9.01 -16.54 13.50
C ASP A 174 8.99 -15.06 13.82
N LEU A 175 8.28 -14.69 14.89
CA LEU A 175 8.18 -13.31 15.32
C LEU A 175 9.52 -12.79 15.85
N GLU A 176 10.19 -13.52 16.73
CA GLU A 176 11.50 -13.12 17.27
C GLU A 176 12.55 -12.97 16.19
N TRP A 177 12.52 -13.82 15.18
CA TRP A 177 13.37 -13.65 14.01
C TRP A 177 13.09 -12.29 13.32
N ALA A 178 11.83 -11.95 13.08
CA ALA A 178 11.47 -10.67 12.44
C ALA A 178 11.86 -9.46 13.32
N LEU A 179 11.70 -9.57 14.63
CA LEU A 179 12.05 -8.52 15.58
C LEU A 179 13.58 -8.32 15.67
N SER A 180 14.34 -9.41 15.68
CA SER A 180 15.82 -9.34 15.69
C SER A 180 16.38 -8.73 14.41
N GLU A 181 15.85 -9.11 13.24
CA GLU A 181 16.24 -8.48 11.97
C GLU A 181 15.87 -6.99 11.95
N SER A 182 14.68 -6.64 12.45
CA SER A 182 14.26 -5.25 12.57
C SER A 182 15.22 -4.44 13.45
N ALA A 183 15.60 -4.98 14.59
CA ALA A 183 16.57 -4.36 15.51
C ALA A 183 17.95 -4.24 14.86
N GLY A 184 18.48 -5.31 14.26
CA GLY A 184 19.79 -5.32 13.63
C GLY A 184 19.94 -4.34 12.46
N PHE A 185 18.87 -4.07 11.73
CA PHE A 185 18.86 -3.06 10.67
C PHE A 185 18.39 -1.67 11.15
N ASP A 186 17.99 -1.53 12.38
CA ASP A 186 17.30 -0.34 12.90
C ASP A 186 16.12 0.04 11.97
N ALA A 187 15.33 -0.94 11.57
CA ALA A 187 14.24 -0.80 10.63
C ALA A 187 12.87 -0.97 11.32
N GLY A 188 11.87 -0.23 10.84
CA GLY A 188 10.49 -0.45 11.22
C GLY A 188 9.95 -1.78 10.70
N TYR A 189 8.86 -2.26 11.26
CA TYR A 189 8.11 -3.41 10.78
C TYR A 189 6.61 -3.18 10.94
N ALA A 190 5.80 -3.97 10.25
CA ALA A 190 4.36 -4.00 10.44
C ALA A 190 3.88 -5.45 10.60
N MET A 191 2.93 -5.66 11.52
CA MET A 191 2.25 -6.94 11.68
C MET A 191 0.82 -6.82 11.19
N THR A 192 0.42 -7.74 10.34
CA THR A 192 -0.93 -7.81 9.80
C THR A 192 -1.64 -9.03 10.36
N CYS A 193 -2.85 -8.83 10.85
CA CYS A 193 -3.74 -9.90 11.29
C CYS A 193 -5.20 -9.46 11.20
N ASN A 194 -6.10 -10.40 11.23
CA ASN A 194 -7.53 -10.10 11.37
C ASN A 194 -8.03 -10.46 12.79
N THR A 195 -9.14 -9.88 13.17
CA THR A 195 -9.74 -10.09 14.51
C THR A 195 -10.02 -11.57 14.81
N SER A 196 -10.39 -12.35 13.81
CA SER A 196 -10.62 -13.79 13.99
C SER A 196 -9.32 -14.53 14.33
N THR A 197 -8.22 -14.17 13.66
CA THR A 197 -6.90 -14.72 13.97
C THR A 197 -6.48 -14.38 15.38
N LEU A 198 -6.58 -13.11 15.79
CA LEU A 198 -6.26 -12.68 17.17
C LEU A 198 -7.01 -13.49 18.22
N LYS A 199 -8.31 -13.70 18.01
CA LYS A 199 -9.14 -14.46 18.97
C LYS A 199 -8.85 -15.96 19.04
N LYS A 200 -8.32 -16.55 17.97
CA LYS A 200 -8.13 -18.00 17.84
C LYS A 200 -6.68 -18.45 17.94
N HIS A 201 -5.74 -17.53 17.86
CA HIS A 201 -4.32 -17.86 17.91
C HIS A 201 -3.89 -18.19 19.33
N GLY A 202 -3.54 -19.45 19.59
CA GLY A 202 -3.25 -19.95 20.93
C GLY A 202 -2.04 -19.34 21.63
N GLN A 203 -1.20 -18.58 20.92
CA GLN A 203 -0.01 -17.93 21.47
C GLN A 203 -0.04 -16.40 21.34
N ILE A 204 -1.19 -15.80 21.07
CA ILE A 204 -1.26 -14.37 20.75
C ILE A 204 -0.67 -13.48 21.85
N ASP A 205 -0.93 -13.79 23.11
CA ASP A 205 -0.41 -13.00 24.24
C ASP A 205 1.12 -13.04 24.30
N ARG A 206 1.73 -14.23 24.01
CA ARG A 206 3.18 -14.37 23.94
C ARG A 206 3.78 -13.56 22.79
N LEU A 207 3.11 -13.54 21.64
CA LEU A 207 3.55 -12.76 20.49
C LEU A 207 3.51 -11.27 20.79
N ILE A 208 2.42 -10.78 21.40
CA ILE A 208 2.27 -9.37 21.77
C ILE A 208 3.30 -8.97 22.83
N THR A 209 3.53 -9.83 23.84
CA THR A 209 4.54 -9.58 24.86
C THR A 209 5.93 -9.48 24.27
N ALA A 210 6.32 -10.39 23.38
CA ALA A 210 7.61 -10.32 22.70
C ALA A 210 7.76 -9.02 21.90
N MET A 211 6.74 -8.60 21.14
CA MET A 211 6.76 -7.32 20.42
C MET A 211 6.97 -6.13 21.37
N HIS A 212 6.28 -6.14 22.50
CA HIS A 212 6.42 -5.09 23.52
C HIS A 212 7.84 -5.04 24.08
N ASP A 213 8.38 -6.18 24.50
CA ASP A 213 9.71 -6.27 25.12
C ASP A 213 10.82 -5.84 24.14
N TRP A 214 10.74 -6.28 22.89
CA TRP A 214 11.68 -5.84 21.84
C TRP A 214 11.60 -4.34 21.56
N ASN A 215 10.40 -3.75 21.59
CA ASN A 215 10.24 -2.31 21.45
C ASN A 215 10.86 -1.54 22.61
N LEU A 216 10.70 -2.01 23.86
CA LEU A 216 11.36 -1.41 25.01
C LEU A 216 12.89 -1.44 24.91
N LEU A 217 13.46 -2.57 24.47
CA LEU A 217 14.90 -2.68 24.24
C LEU A 217 15.40 -1.73 23.15
N ARG A 218 14.60 -1.57 22.09
CA ARG A 218 14.91 -0.63 21.01
C ARG A 218 14.87 0.82 21.46
N GLU A 219 13.84 1.22 22.22
CA GLU A 219 13.72 2.56 22.79
C GLU A 219 14.86 2.87 23.78
N ALA A 220 15.34 1.85 24.47
CA ALA A 220 16.50 1.96 25.37
C ALA A 220 17.86 1.99 24.63
N ASN A 221 17.87 1.93 23.31
CA ASN A 221 19.09 1.88 22.45
C ASN A 221 20.07 0.77 22.87
N VAL A 222 19.55 -0.42 23.14
CA VAL A 222 20.35 -1.59 23.52
C VAL A 222 21.05 -2.23 22.33
N PHE A 223 20.64 -1.89 21.09
CA PHE A 223 21.17 -2.42 19.83
C PHE A 223 21.89 -1.35 19.04
#